data_85827bc953fc65b27061bc496d997357
#
_entry.id   85827bc953fc65b27061bc496d997357
#
_cell.length_a   1.000
_cell.length_b   1.000
_cell.length_c   1.000
_cell.angle_alpha   90.00
_cell.angle_beta   90.00
_cell.angle_gamma   90.00
#
_symmetry.space_group_name_H-M   'P 1'
#
loop_
_entity.id
_entity.type
_entity.pdbx_description
1 polymer ?
#
loop_
_entity_poly.entity_id
_entity_poly.type
_entity_poly.pdbx_seq_one_letter_code
_entity_poly.pdbx_strand_id
1 'polypeptide(L)'
;MYIFDYKYYKWFALIPGWTLGGFIGAIASFFLVRELMLNKENEVGLELALLKIASLLIKSDGSVDRSEVNLVQTFFRKTYGVSKANKLFKDLKSRSDMPSDISSLTEIIKKKLNPSKHYSIIQFLFSLSAIDGVISNAEIEFIYNFGYSLGYTADRLDSIKNQFIKSKQQSKKYGQ
;
A
#
# COMPACT_ATOMS: atom_id res chain seq x y z
N MET A 1 24.24 -28.13 10.77
CA MET A 1 24.85 -26.89 11.29
C MET A 1 25.14 -25.99 10.10
N TYR A 2 24.13 -25.23 9.64
CA TYR A 2 24.25 -24.30 8.52
C TYR A 2 24.25 -22.88 9.08
N ILE A 3 25.42 -22.27 9.04
CA ILE A 3 25.66 -20.87 9.38
C ILE A 3 25.14 -20.08 8.15
N PHE A 4 23.93 -19.52 8.26
CA PHE A 4 23.47 -18.53 7.32
C PHE A 4 24.23 -17.23 7.56
N ASP A 5 25.14 -16.92 6.67
CA ASP A 5 26.02 -15.76 6.74
C ASP A 5 25.19 -14.48 6.54
N TYR A 6 25.02 -13.71 7.64
CA TYR A 6 24.30 -12.44 7.74
C TYR A 6 24.83 -11.35 6.78
N LYS A 7 25.95 -11.60 6.13
CA LYS A 7 26.66 -10.67 5.26
C LYS A 7 25.99 -10.46 3.90
N TYR A 8 25.19 -11.42 3.41
CA TYR A 8 24.52 -11.34 2.11
C TYR A 8 23.19 -10.59 2.15
N TYR A 9 22.59 -10.39 3.33
CA TYR A 9 21.29 -9.74 3.47
C TYR A 9 21.35 -8.24 3.16
N LYS A 10 22.46 -7.57 3.38
CA LYS A 10 22.67 -6.15 3.09
C LYS A 10 22.71 -5.83 1.59
N TRP A 11 23.11 -6.78 0.76
CA TRP A 11 23.22 -6.58 -0.69
C TRP A 11 21.90 -6.78 -1.42
N PHE A 12 21.01 -7.62 -0.92
CA PHE A 12 19.68 -7.82 -1.50
C PHE A 12 18.71 -6.67 -1.25
N ALA A 13 18.94 -5.87 -0.23
CA ALA A 13 18.08 -4.73 0.12
C ALA A 13 18.34 -3.47 -0.75
N LEU A 14 19.46 -3.40 -1.48
CA LEU A 14 19.90 -2.17 -2.16
C LEU A 14 19.73 -2.17 -3.69
N ILE A 15 19.46 -3.28 -4.34
CA ILE A 15 19.57 -3.36 -5.81
C ILE A 15 18.25 -3.32 -6.59
N PRO A 16 17.06 -3.80 -6.14
CA PRO A 16 15.87 -3.77 -6.99
C PRO A 16 14.97 -2.54 -6.84
N GLY A 17 15.20 -1.69 -5.84
CA GLY A 17 14.29 -0.58 -5.55
C GLY A 17 14.35 0.59 -6.55
N TRP A 18 15.43 0.72 -7.29
CA TRP A 18 15.66 1.86 -8.18
C TRP A 18 15.26 1.65 -9.64
N THR A 19 15.19 0.41 -10.10
CA THR A 19 14.96 0.10 -11.53
C THR A 19 13.51 -0.22 -11.89
N LEU A 20 12.63 -0.53 -10.93
CA LEU A 20 11.24 -0.94 -11.18
C LEU A 20 10.17 -0.21 -10.36
N GLY A 21 10.50 0.91 -9.74
CA GLY A 21 9.46 1.59 -8.96
C GLY A 21 9.95 2.54 -7.89
N GLY A 22 11.19 3.03 -7.96
CA GLY A 22 11.70 4.12 -7.14
C GLY A 22 11.17 4.12 -5.70
N PHE A 23 10.33 5.08 -5.41
CA PHE A 23 9.76 5.34 -4.09
C PHE A 23 8.76 4.26 -3.60
N ILE A 24 8.05 3.57 -4.51
CA ILE A 24 7.08 2.52 -4.18
C ILE A 24 7.78 1.28 -3.61
N GLY A 25 8.93 0.92 -4.17
CA GLY A 25 9.74 -0.19 -3.65
C GLY A 25 10.30 0.08 -2.27
N ALA A 26 10.65 1.33 -1.98
CA ALA A 26 11.16 1.75 -0.67
C ALA A 26 10.04 1.71 0.41
N ILE A 27 8.83 2.17 0.09
CA ILE A 27 7.69 2.11 1.02
C ILE A 27 7.29 0.67 1.28
N ALA A 28 7.18 -0.14 0.23
CA ALA A 28 6.85 -1.55 0.35
C ALA A 28 7.87 -2.30 1.23
N SER A 29 9.17 -2.09 1.00
CA SER A 29 10.20 -2.77 1.78
C SER A 29 10.26 -2.32 3.23
N PHE A 30 10.02 -1.04 3.53
CA PHE A 30 10.00 -0.53 4.90
C PHE A 30 8.81 -1.07 5.71
N PHE A 31 7.63 -1.16 5.07
CA PHE A 31 6.42 -1.72 5.67
C PHE A 31 6.57 -3.23 5.95
N LEU A 32 7.23 -3.93 5.04
CA LEU A 32 7.41 -5.38 5.02
C LEU A 32 8.25 -5.94 6.17
N VAL A 33 9.44 -5.40 6.32
CA VAL A 33 10.46 -6.01 7.20
C VAL A 33 10.08 -5.87 8.68
N ARG A 34 9.34 -4.82 9.02
CA ARG A 34 9.01 -4.52 10.42
C ARG A 34 7.77 -5.24 10.92
N GLU A 35 6.79 -5.55 10.04
CA GLU A 35 5.51 -6.16 10.42
C GLU A 35 5.55 -7.69 10.46
N LEU A 36 6.35 -8.32 9.58
CA LEU A 36 6.53 -9.77 9.54
C LEU A 36 7.11 -10.35 10.85
N MET A 37 7.73 -9.50 11.67
CA MET A 37 8.35 -9.94 12.92
C MET A 37 7.45 -9.83 14.16
N LEU A 38 6.27 -9.21 14.10
CA LEU A 38 5.59 -8.81 15.33
C LEU A 38 4.23 -9.43 15.65
N ASN A 39 3.49 -10.09 14.74
CA ASN A 39 2.19 -10.69 15.13
C ASN A 39 1.73 -11.84 14.23
N LYS A 40 1.80 -13.04 14.72
CA LYS A 40 1.42 -14.27 13.99
C LYS A 40 -0.07 -14.65 14.04
N GLU A 41 -0.88 -14.09 14.94
CA GLU A 41 -2.24 -14.59 15.20
C GLU A 41 -3.42 -13.75 14.70
N ASN A 42 -3.19 -12.50 14.22
CA ASN A 42 -4.29 -11.60 13.85
C ASN A 42 -4.21 -11.02 12.42
N GLU A 43 -3.38 -11.58 11.56
CA GLU A 43 -3.00 -10.95 10.29
C GLU A 43 -4.09 -10.94 9.22
N VAL A 44 -4.91 -11.98 9.12
CA VAL A 44 -5.87 -12.15 8.00
C VAL A 44 -6.89 -11.01 7.89
N GLY A 45 -7.38 -10.51 9.02
CA GLY A 45 -8.34 -9.42 9.02
C GLY A 45 -7.74 -8.08 8.56
N LEU A 46 -6.51 -7.76 8.98
CA LEU A 46 -5.81 -6.53 8.57
C LEU A 46 -5.45 -6.57 7.08
N GLU A 47 -4.88 -7.68 6.63
CA GLU A 47 -4.45 -7.84 5.25
C GLU A 47 -5.61 -7.75 4.27
N LEU A 48 -6.75 -8.38 4.60
CA LEU A 48 -7.96 -8.28 3.81
C LEU A 48 -8.55 -6.87 3.83
N ALA A 49 -8.51 -6.17 4.98
CA ALA A 49 -8.98 -4.78 5.06
C ALA A 49 -8.11 -3.86 4.19
N LEU A 50 -6.79 -4.02 4.21
CA LEU A 50 -5.87 -3.26 3.34
C LEU A 50 -6.11 -3.56 1.85
N LEU A 51 -6.29 -4.82 1.50
CA LEU A 51 -6.61 -5.21 0.12
C LEU A 51 -7.98 -4.67 -0.33
N LYS A 52 -8.98 -4.66 0.57
CA LYS A 52 -10.30 -4.11 0.28
C LYS A 52 -10.23 -2.59 0.08
N ILE A 53 -9.50 -1.84 0.93
CA ILE A 53 -9.29 -0.39 0.78
C ILE A 53 -8.63 -0.10 -0.57
N ALA A 54 -7.56 -0.80 -0.94
CA ALA A 54 -6.91 -0.64 -2.24
C ALA A 54 -7.87 -0.94 -3.41
N SER A 55 -8.69 -1.99 -3.28
CA SER A 55 -9.72 -2.33 -4.29
C SER A 55 -10.83 -1.28 -4.42
N LEU A 56 -11.21 -0.64 -3.32
CA LEU A 56 -12.20 0.44 -3.34
C LEU A 56 -11.63 1.71 -3.97
N LEU A 57 -10.36 2.03 -3.66
CA LEU A 57 -9.67 3.16 -4.27
C LEU A 57 -9.61 3.02 -5.80
N ILE A 58 -9.15 1.86 -6.31
CA ILE A 58 -9.10 1.58 -7.77
C ILE A 58 -10.47 1.76 -8.45
N LYS A 59 -11.55 1.58 -7.72
CA LYS A 59 -12.91 1.71 -8.26
C LYS A 59 -13.55 3.07 -8.01
N SER A 60 -12.87 3.97 -7.34
CA SER A 60 -13.46 5.22 -6.83
C SER A 60 -13.88 6.19 -7.96
N ASP A 61 -13.18 6.17 -9.09
CA ASP A 61 -13.49 7.00 -10.25
C ASP A 61 -14.40 6.30 -11.29
N GLY A 62 -14.81 5.04 -11.02
CA GLY A 62 -15.65 4.24 -11.91
C GLY A 62 -14.89 3.54 -13.03
N SER A 63 -13.58 3.75 -13.16
CA SER A 63 -12.69 3.02 -14.06
C SER A 63 -11.79 2.05 -13.28
N VAL A 64 -11.24 1.07 -13.94
CA VAL A 64 -10.28 0.14 -13.35
C VAL A 64 -9.09 0.02 -14.28
N ASP A 65 -8.00 0.65 -13.92
CA ASP A 65 -6.77 0.56 -14.71
C ASP A 65 -6.00 -0.73 -14.38
N ARG A 66 -5.47 -1.37 -15.43
CA ARG A 66 -4.69 -2.60 -15.29
C ARG A 66 -3.37 -2.38 -14.55
N SER A 67 -2.78 -1.20 -14.66
CA SER A 67 -1.52 -0.86 -13.98
C SER A 67 -1.71 -0.80 -12.47
N GLU A 68 -2.82 -0.25 -11.99
CA GLU A 68 -3.19 -0.21 -10.58
C GLU A 68 -3.42 -1.62 -10.00
N VAL A 69 -4.22 -2.42 -10.72
CA VAL A 69 -4.46 -3.82 -10.33
C VAL A 69 -3.15 -4.60 -10.24
N ASN A 70 -2.28 -4.45 -11.24
CA ASN A 70 -0.97 -5.10 -11.27
C ASN A 70 -0.06 -4.62 -10.14
N LEU A 71 -0.12 -3.33 -9.79
CA LEU A 71 0.63 -2.80 -8.66
C LEU A 71 0.19 -3.42 -7.35
N VAL A 72 -1.12 -3.46 -7.08
CA VAL A 72 -1.66 -4.11 -5.87
C VAL A 72 -1.27 -5.58 -5.82
N GLN A 73 -1.43 -6.32 -6.92
CA GLN A 73 -1.04 -7.72 -6.97
C GLN A 73 0.45 -7.92 -6.69
N THR A 74 1.29 -7.11 -7.32
CA THR A 74 2.74 -7.16 -7.14
C THR A 74 3.13 -6.81 -5.71
N PHE A 75 2.52 -5.76 -5.14
CA PHE A 75 2.72 -5.37 -3.75
C PHE A 75 2.39 -6.52 -2.79
N PHE A 76 1.19 -7.09 -2.90
CA PHE A 76 0.76 -8.16 -1.99
C PHE A 76 1.59 -9.45 -2.17
N ARG A 77 1.96 -9.81 -3.41
CA ARG A 77 2.82 -10.98 -3.66
C ARG A 77 4.23 -10.80 -3.11
N LYS A 78 4.80 -9.60 -3.23
CA LYS A 78 6.11 -9.29 -2.63
C LYS A 78 6.05 -9.26 -1.11
N THR A 79 4.96 -8.73 -0.55
CA THR A 79 4.78 -8.55 0.89
C THR A 79 4.52 -9.87 1.61
N TYR A 80 3.63 -10.68 1.08
CA TYR A 80 3.11 -11.86 1.79
C TYR A 80 3.50 -13.18 1.14
N GLY A 81 4.21 -13.12 0.02
CA GLY A 81 4.50 -14.29 -0.81
C GLY A 81 3.32 -14.66 -1.72
N VAL A 82 3.63 -15.37 -2.82
CA VAL A 82 2.66 -15.67 -3.88
C VAL A 82 1.46 -16.47 -3.37
N SER A 83 1.71 -17.50 -2.56
CA SER A 83 0.66 -18.40 -2.04
C SER A 83 -0.35 -17.64 -1.17
N LYS A 84 0.15 -16.87 -0.18
CA LYS A 84 -0.70 -16.09 0.74
C LYS A 84 -1.44 -14.97 0.01
N ALA A 85 -0.77 -14.26 -0.88
CA ALA A 85 -1.42 -13.22 -1.69
C ALA A 85 -2.55 -13.77 -2.55
N ASN A 86 -2.35 -14.90 -3.23
CA ASN A 86 -3.40 -15.53 -4.03
C ASN A 86 -4.60 -15.98 -3.16
N LYS A 87 -4.34 -16.46 -1.94
CA LYS A 87 -5.40 -16.76 -0.98
C LYS A 87 -6.18 -15.48 -0.60
N LEU A 88 -5.49 -14.38 -0.28
CA LEU A 88 -6.14 -13.10 0.03
C LEU A 88 -7.01 -12.58 -1.12
N PHE A 89 -6.52 -12.68 -2.36
CA PHE A 89 -7.32 -12.29 -3.55
C PHE A 89 -8.56 -13.18 -3.72
N LYS A 90 -8.45 -14.48 -3.47
CA LYS A 90 -9.58 -15.41 -3.50
C LYS A 90 -10.57 -15.09 -2.37
N ASP A 91 -10.09 -14.90 -1.16
CA ASP A 91 -10.89 -14.59 0.02
C ASP A 91 -11.65 -13.27 -0.18
N LEU A 92 -11.01 -12.23 -0.74
CA LEU A 92 -11.68 -10.97 -1.06
C LEU A 92 -12.85 -11.13 -2.03
N LYS A 93 -12.72 -12.03 -3.02
CA LYS A 93 -13.80 -12.31 -4.00
C LYS A 93 -14.93 -13.13 -3.42
N SER A 94 -14.63 -14.06 -2.51
CA SER A 94 -15.61 -15.01 -1.97
C SER A 94 -16.36 -14.48 -0.75
N ARG A 95 -15.83 -13.48 -0.05
CA ARG A 95 -16.42 -12.93 1.16
C ARG A 95 -17.41 -11.81 0.85
N SER A 96 -18.69 -12.10 1.04
CA SER A 96 -19.77 -11.11 1.01
C SER A 96 -19.93 -10.33 2.33
N ASP A 97 -19.33 -10.84 3.41
CA ASP A 97 -19.38 -10.28 4.75
C ASP A 97 -18.35 -9.17 5.02
N MET A 98 -17.45 -8.91 4.06
CA MET A 98 -16.49 -7.83 4.19
C MET A 98 -17.16 -6.45 4.11
N PRO A 99 -16.89 -5.56 5.06
CA PRO A 99 -17.37 -4.18 4.97
C PRO A 99 -16.95 -3.55 3.64
N SER A 100 -17.83 -2.72 3.08
CA SER A 100 -17.55 -1.96 1.85
C SER A 100 -17.47 -0.45 2.12
N ASP A 101 -17.71 -0.03 3.34
CA ASP A 101 -17.57 1.36 3.77
C ASP A 101 -16.18 1.61 4.39
N ILE A 102 -15.66 2.80 4.15
CA ILE A 102 -14.33 3.22 4.61
C ILE A 102 -14.23 3.19 6.13
N SER A 103 -15.29 3.58 6.83
CA SER A 103 -15.29 3.71 8.29
C SER A 103 -15.06 2.36 8.97
N SER A 104 -15.85 1.35 8.62
CA SER A 104 -15.72 0.00 9.17
C SER A 104 -14.36 -0.62 8.87
N LEU A 105 -13.85 -0.44 7.65
CA LEU A 105 -12.52 -0.91 7.27
C LEU A 105 -11.41 -0.19 8.06
N THR A 106 -11.57 1.12 8.27
CA THR A 106 -10.64 1.92 9.07
C THR A 106 -10.60 1.46 10.52
N GLU A 107 -11.74 1.11 11.11
CA GLU A 107 -11.79 0.57 12.48
C GLU A 107 -11.04 -0.76 12.62
N ILE A 108 -11.13 -1.64 11.62
CA ILE A 108 -10.32 -2.87 11.59
C ILE A 108 -8.82 -2.54 11.57
N ILE A 109 -8.43 -1.56 10.75
CA ILE A 109 -7.03 -1.12 10.64
C ILE A 109 -6.54 -0.51 11.94
N LYS A 110 -7.32 0.41 12.56
CA LYS A 110 -6.97 1.03 13.84
C LYS A 110 -6.77 0.02 14.96
N LYS A 111 -7.64 -0.98 15.04
CA LYS A 111 -7.56 -2.02 16.09
C LYS A 111 -6.33 -2.92 15.94
N LYS A 112 -5.86 -3.13 14.71
CA LYS A 112 -4.83 -4.13 14.41
C LYS A 112 -3.47 -3.53 14.08
N LEU A 113 -3.41 -2.26 13.74
CA LEU A 113 -2.18 -1.60 13.29
C LEU A 113 -1.82 -0.43 14.21
N ASN A 114 -0.55 -0.35 14.57
CA ASN A 114 -0.03 0.77 15.34
C ASN A 114 -0.23 2.10 14.57
N PRO A 115 -0.69 3.18 15.23
CA PRO A 115 -0.89 4.49 14.60
C PRO A 115 0.32 5.02 13.81
N SER A 116 1.54 4.72 14.27
CA SER A 116 2.76 5.12 13.55
C SER A 116 2.86 4.56 12.12
N LYS A 117 2.09 3.53 11.80
CA LYS A 117 2.08 2.87 10.48
C LYS A 117 0.95 3.33 9.57
N HIS A 118 -0.02 4.08 10.10
CA HIS A 118 -1.10 4.64 9.28
C HIS A 118 -0.57 5.54 8.16
N TYR A 119 0.50 6.29 8.44
CA TYR A 119 1.19 7.12 7.45
C TYR A 119 1.61 6.30 6.21
N SER A 120 2.18 5.13 6.41
CA SER A 120 2.64 4.27 5.32
C SER A 120 1.48 3.73 4.45
N ILE A 121 0.30 3.51 5.06
CA ILE A 121 -0.88 3.13 4.27
C ILE A 121 -1.32 4.28 3.36
N ILE A 122 -1.40 5.49 3.91
CA ILE A 122 -1.77 6.68 3.12
C ILE A 122 -0.78 6.91 1.98
N GLN A 123 0.52 6.76 2.26
CA GLN A 123 1.55 6.81 1.22
C GLN A 123 1.36 5.74 0.15
N PHE A 124 1.05 4.51 0.55
CA PHE A 124 0.76 3.42 -0.40
C PHE A 124 -0.44 3.76 -1.30
N LEU A 125 -1.53 4.30 -0.74
CA LEU A 125 -2.71 4.68 -1.51
C LEU A 125 -2.39 5.81 -2.51
N PHE A 126 -1.66 6.86 -2.11
CA PHE A 126 -1.21 7.89 -3.04
C PHE A 126 -0.26 7.33 -4.12
N SER A 127 0.58 6.35 -3.78
CA SER A 127 1.45 5.69 -4.75
C SER A 127 0.66 4.90 -5.78
N LEU A 128 -0.42 4.25 -5.32
CA LEU A 128 -1.32 3.48 -6.17
C LEU A 128 -2.02 4.38 -7.18
N SER A 129 -2.68 5.43 -6.71
CA SER A 129 -3.35 6.42 -7.57
C SER A 129 -2.39 7.18 -8.50
N ALA A 130 -1.12 7.30 -8.13
CA ALA A 130 -0.16 8.02 -8.95
C ALA A 130 0.52 7.15 -10.03
N ILE A 131 0.16 5.88 -10.20
CA ILE A 131 0.95 4.96 -11.04
C ILE A 131 0.91 5.30 -12.52
N ASP A 132 -0.21 5.74 -13.02
CA ASP A 132 -0.42 6.18 -14.41
C ASP A 132 0.04 7.63 -14.68
N GLY A 133 0.29 8.41 -13.62
CA GLY A 133 0.77 9.79 -13.68
C GLY A 133 -0.27 10.84 -13.36
N VAL A 134 -1.54 10.46 -13.26
CA VAL A 134 -2.66 11.38 -12.97
C VAL A 134 -3.46 10.83 -11.81
N ILE A 135 -3.57 11.59 -10.73
CA ILE A 135 -4.45 11.24 -9.61
C ILE A 135 -5.80 11.91 -9.87
N SER A 136 -6.86 11.14 -9.98
CA SER A 136 -8.21 11.67 -10.18
C SER A 136 -8.74 12.38 -8.91
N ASN A 137 -9.72 13.26 -9.08
CA ASN A 137 -10.36 13.91 -7.93
C ASN A 137 -11.08 12.90 -7.03
N ALA A 138 -11.67 11.86 -7.60
CA ALA A 138 -12.35 10.81 -6.85
C ALA A 138 -11.38 10.01 -5.98
N GLU A 139 -10.19 9.70 -6.47
CA GLU A 139 -9.14 9.04 -5.69
C GLU A 139 -8.59 9.94 -4.59
N ILE A 140 -8.38 11.23 -4.87
CA ILE A 140 -7.97 12.20 -3.84
C ILE A 140 -9.02 12.24 -2.73
N GLU A 141 -10.29 12.38 -3.06
CA GLU A 141 -11.39 12.41 -2.11
C GLU A 141 -11.45 11.11 -1.29
N PHE A 142 -11.31 9.96 -1.93
CA PHE A 142 -11.26 8.66 -1.26
C PHE A 142 -10.13 8.58 -0.24
N ILE A 143 -8.90 8.97 -0.64
CA ILE A 143 -7.73 8.94 0.25
C ILE A 143 -7.89 9.92 1.41
N TYR A 144 -8.49 11.09 1.17
CA TYR A 144 -8.75 12.07 2.22
C TYR A 144 -9.79 11.58 3.21
N ASN A 145 -10.90 10.99 2.75
CA ASN A 145 -11.92 10.39 3.62
C ASN A 145 -11.35 9.27 4.48
N PHE A 146 -10.51 8.43 3.90
CA PHE A 146 -9.78 7.41 4.65
C PHE A 146 -8.80 8.02 5.66
N GLY A 147 -8.04 9.03 5.27
CA GLY A 147 -7.11 9.75 6.14
C GLY A 147 -7.82 10.45 7.31
N TYR A 148 -8.94 11.11 7.06
CA TYR A 148 -9.77 11.71 8.12
C TYR A 148 -10.28 10.66 9.10
N SER A 149 -10.73 9.52 8.60
CA SER A 149 -11.13 8.39 9.45
C SER A 149 -10.00 7.87 10.33
N LEU A 150 -8.73 8.00 9.89
CA LEU A 150 -7.54 7.68 10.69
C LEU A 150 -7.11 8.82 11.63
N GLY A 151 -7.76 9.99 11.59
CA GLY A 151 -7.47 11.15 12.43
C GLY A 151 -6.41 12.11 11.83
N TYR A 152 -6.16 12.05 10.52
CA TYR A 152 -5.28 13.01 9.84
C TYR A 152 -6.04 14.31 9.54
N THR A 153 -5.31 15.43 9.54
CA THR A 153 -5.83 16.73 9.09
C THR A 153 -5.61 16.91 7.59
N ALA A 154 -6.35 17.84 6.97
CA ALA A 154 -6.17 18.19 5.56
C ALA A 154 -4.73 18.60 5.24
N ASP A 155 -4.13 19.47 6.05
CA ASP A 155 -2.76 19.95 5.85
C ASP A 155 -1.74 18.80 5.82
N ARG A 156 -1.95 17.81 6.70
CA ARG A 156 -1.07 16.64 6.76
C ARG A 156 -1.23 15.74 5.54
N LEU A 157 -2.45 15.57 5.06
CA LEU A 157 -2.75 14.83 3.82
C LEU A 157 -2.20 15.55 2.60
N ASP A 158 -2.33 16.87 2.53
CA ASP A 158 -1.74 17.70 1.48
C ASP A 158 -0.21 17.58 1.45
N SER A 159 0.42 17.59 2.62
CA SER A 159 1.87 17.39 2.73
C SER A 159 2.30 16.04 2.15
N ILE A 160 1.56 14.97 2.45
CA ILE A 160 1.83 13.63 1.90
C ILE A 160 1.62 13.64 0.38
N LYS A 161 0.47 14.10 -0.11
CA LYS A 161 0.13 14.18 -1.53
C LYS A 161 1.23 14.90 -2.34
N ASN A 162 1.67 16.06 -1.83
CA ASN A 162 2.66 16.89 -2.52
C ASN A 162 4.03 16.22 -2.65
N GLN A 163 4.39 15.29 -1.74
CA GLN A 163 5.61 14.49 -1.88
C GLN A 163 5.56 13.60 -3.12
N PHE A 164 4.38 13.02 -3.43
CA PHE A 164 4.19 12.16 -4.60
C PHE A 164 4.16 12.94 -5.90
N ILE A 165 3.50 14.09 -5.93
CA ILE A 165 3.43 14.95 -7.12
C ILE A 165 4.82 15.48 -7.49
N LYS A 166 5.60 15.98 -6.50
CA LYS A 166 6.95 16.51 -6.72
C LYS A 166 7.94 15.44 -7.17
N SER A 167 7.91 14.26 -6.58
CA SER A 167 8.83 13.17 -6.95
C SER A 167 8.65 12.71 -8.40
N LYS A 168 7.41 12.71 -8.91
CA LYS A 168 7.13 12.39 -10.32
C LYS A 168 7.56 13.48 -11.29
N GLN A 169 7.44 14.75 -10.93
CA GLN A 169 7.92 15.85 -11.77
C GLN A 169 9.44 15.81 -11.92
N GLN A 170 10.15 15.43 -10.88
CA GLN A 170 11.60 15.26 -10.92
C GLN A 170 12.03 14.06 -11.77
N SER A 171 11.36 12.92 -11.67
CA SER A 171 11.70 11.74 -12.46
C SER A 171 11.48 11.95 -13.96
N LYS A 172 10.46 12.73 -14.36
CA LYS A 172 10.27 13.14 -15.77
C LYS A 172 11.35 14.09 -16.29
N LYS A 173 11.98 14.88 -15.40
CA LYS A 173 13.02 15.86 -15.78
C LYS A 173 14.41 15.25 -15.97
N TYR A 174 14.68 14.11 -15.34
CA TYR A 174 15.99 13.41 -15.39
C TYR A 174 15.95 12.09 -16.18
N GLY A 175 14.81 11.72 -16.77
CA GLY A 175 14.60 10.51 -17.55
C GLY A 175 14.56 10.72 -19.07
N GLN A 176 15.13 11.85 -19.56
CA GLN A 176 15.38 12.09 -20.98
C GLN A 176 16.86 11.99 -21.28
#